data_ec07dd8a286ad1457629afffdee073b3
#
_entry.id   ec07dd8a286ad1457629afffdee073b3
#
_cell.length_a   1.000
_cell.length_b   1.000
_cell.length_c   1.000
_cell.angle_alpha   90.00
_cell.angle_beta   90.00
_cell.angle_gamma   90.00
#
_symmetry.space_group_name_H-M   'P 1'
#
loop_
_entity.id
_entity.type
_entity.pdbx_description
1 polymer ?
#
loop_
_entity_poly.entity_id
_entity_poly.type
_entity_poly.pdbx_seq_one_letter_code
_entity_poly.pdbx_strand_id
1 'polypeptide(L)'
;MQEQRSIRLFRRGPAAEVRLAVFVLLSVLLLITDARWPVLEPARQAISMVIYPFQRAAMAPAEITQYVDTWMNATALVHSEKEALQRQRIELAQVSTHAAQLAAENEQLRRLLQVADTVTQPAVAVEVFYEPPNAFNRRLVFNKGTKHGIHPGMPVIDEGGVVGQVVRVTAYTAEAALITDDKVSIPVQVLRNGLRLVAFGGHSAAKIEARYLTNEVDLKVGDTLITSGIGGLFPAGLPVAEVESIDFDPATGFAVAVGQPLSHPERYRHFLVLLVQESASQLEDIEGDDD
;
A
#
# COMPACT_ATOMS: atom_id res chain seq x y z
N MET A 1 -4.47 20.12 118.29
CA MET A 1 -5.92 20.45 118.33
C MET A 1 -6.24 21.19 117.07
N GLN A 2 -6.83 20.46 116.11
CA GLN A 2 -7.58 21.07 114.97
C GLN A 2 -8.66 20.07 114.57
N GLU A 3 -9.90 20.44 114.76
CA GLU A 3 -11.11 19.72 114.35
C GLU A 3 -11.23 19.74 112.84
N GLN A 4 -11.32 18.54 112.25
CA GLN A 4 -11.72 18.43 110.84
C GLN A 4 -13.27 18.44 110.71
N ARG A 5 -13.80 19.53 110.23
CA ARG A 5 -15.22 19.66 109.85
C ARG A 5 -15.45 18.88 108.57
N SER A 6 -16.11 17.75 108.59
CA SER A 6 -16.59 16.99 107.42
C SER A 6 -17.78 17.66 106.81
N ILE A 7 -17.63 18.15 105.57
CA ILE A 7 -18.70 18.71 104.74
C ILE A 7 -19.51 17.54 104.14
N ARG A 8 -20.74 17.38 104.58
CA ARG A 8 -21.69 16.39 104.03
C ARG A 8 -22.26 16.93 102.73
N LEU A 9 -21.73 16.45 101.56
CA LEU A 9 -22.06 16.89 100.19
C LEU A 9 -23.23 16.10 99.52
N PHE A 10 -23.91 15.19 100.15
CA PHE A 10 -25.00 14.42 99.53
C PHE A 10 -26.34 14.74 100.17
N ARG A 11 -27.13 15.58 99.52
CA ARG A 11 -28.57 15.69 99.77
C ARG A 11 -29.23 14.42 99.20
N ARG A 12 -29.86 13.63 100.09
CA ARG A 12 -30.64 12.47 99.69
C ARG A 12 -31.82 12.95 98.79
N GLY A 13 -31.64 12.75 97.45
CA GLY A 13 -32.78 12.84 96.57
C GLY A 13 -33.79 11.70 96.84
N PRO A 14 -34.97 11.78 96.28
CA PRO A 14 -36.01 10.73 96.45
C PRO A 14 -35.45 9.38 96.04
N ALA A 15 -35.89 8.31 96.74
CA ALA A 15 -35.41 6.94 96.55
C ALA A 15 -35.51 6.53 95.11
N ALA A 16 -34.55 5.71 94.59
CA ALA A 16 -34.49 5.31 93.18
C ALA A 16 -35.76 4.70 92.67
N GLU A 17 -36.51 4.02 93.53
CA GLU A 17 -37.84 3.44 93.24
C GLU A 17 -38.88 4.51 92.90
N VAL A 18 -38.89 5.66 93.57
CA VAL A 18 -39.82 6.77 93.35
C VAL A 18 -39.49 7.43 91.99
N ARG A 19 -38.20 7.57 91.66
CA ARG A 19 -37.79 8.11 90.32
C ARG A 19 -38.19 7.18 89.19
N LEU A 20 -38.03 5.86 89.37
CA LEU A 20 -38.42 4.88 88.41
C LEU A 20 -39.97 4.90 88.22
N ALA A 21 -40.76 4.94 89.32
CA ALA A 21 -42.21 5.03 89.24
C ALA A 21 -42.69 6.31 88.52
N VAL A 22 -42.03 7.47 88.76
CA VAL A 22 -42.32 8.72 88.08
C VAL A 22 -42.01 8.67 86.55
N PHE A 23 -40.88 8.09 86.23
CA PHE A 23 -40.55 7.94 84.81
C PHE A 23 -41.45 6.97 84.07
N VAL A 24 -41.87 5.86 84.69
CA VAL A 24 -42.81 4.90 84.09
C VAL A 24 -44.17 5.56 83.95
N LEU A 25 -44.63 6.30 84.95
CA LEU A 25 -45.90 6.99 84.87
C LEU A 25 -45.92 8.10 83.80
N LEU A 26 -44.82 8.85 83.66
CA LEU A 26 -44.61 9.86 82.66
C LEU A 26 -44.58 9.22 81.23
N SER A 27 -43.92 8.08 81.11
CA SER A 27 -43.85 7.32 79.84
C SER A 27 -45.23 6.82 79.37
N VAL A 28 -45.99 6.24 80.31
CA VAL A 28 -47.36 5.79 80.02
C VAL A 28 -48.28 6.96 79.76
N LEU A 29 -48.13 8.08 80.45
CA LEU A 29 -48.99 9.29 80.18
C LEU A 29 -48.64 9.89 78.80
N LEU A 30 -47.35 9.93 78.40
CA LEU A 30 -46.93 10.33 77.04
C LEU A 30 -47.46 9.37 75.98
N LEU A 31 -47.48 8.07 76.19
CA LEU A 31 -48.02 7.06 75.32
C LEU A 31 -49.51 7.19 75.11
N ILE A 32 -50.27 7.51 76.20
CA ILE A 32 -51.73 7.71 76.15
C ILE A 32 -52.11 9.05 75.46
N THR A 33 -51.26 10.09 75.65
CA THR A 33 -51.49 11.40 74.99
C THR A 33 -51.15 11.32 73.52
N ASP A 34 -50.11 10.56 73.12
CA ASP A 34 -49.73 10.33 71.72
C ASP A 34 -50.78 9.48 70.95
N ALA A 35 -51.42 8.52 71.67
CA ALA A 35 -52.49 7.69 71.09
C ALA A 35 -53.84 8.42 70.90
N ARG A 36 -54.12 9.49 71.67
CA ARG A 36 -55.39 10.23 71.61
C ARG A 36 -55.30 11.56 70.88
N TRP A 37 -54.14 12.19 70.87
CA TRP A 37 -53.88 13.45 70.16
C TRP A 37 -52.51 13.37 69.51
N PRO A 38 -52.40 13.55 68.17
CA PRO A 38 -51.13 13.45 67.44
C PRO A 38 -50.27 14.68 67.72
N VAL A 39 -49.90 14.88 68.99
CA VAL A 39 -49.10 16.04 69.43
C VAL A 39 -47.59 15.88 68.97
N LEU A 40 -47.15 14.64 68.70
CA LEU A 40 -45.81 14.32 68.25
C LEU A 40 -45.66 14.29 66.72
N GLU A 41 -46.70 14.48 65.92
CA GLU A 41 -46.63 14.57 64.46
C GLU A 41 -45.64 15.64 63.96
N PRO A 42 -45.66 16.90 64.47
CA PRO A 42 -44.69 17.90 64.02
C PRO A 42 -43.22 17.56 64.41
N ALA A 43 -43.04 16.89 65.57
CA ALA A 43 -41.70 16.42 66.00
C ALA A 43 -41.19 15.27 65.12
N ARG A 44 -42.08 14.36 64.74
CA ARG A 44 -41.77 13.25 63.81
C ARG A 44 -41.45 13.76 62.38
N GLN A 45 -42.20 14.79 61.90
CA GLN A 45 -41.91 15.46 60.63
C GLN A 45 -40.57 16.22 60.68
N ALA A 46 -40.27 16.90 61.77
CA ALA A 46 -38.99 17.60 61.94
C ALA A 46 -37.77 16.61 61.93
N ILE A 47 -37.92 15.47 62.60
CA ILE A 47 -36.91 14.42 62.65
C ILE A 47 -36.73 13.78 61.26
N SER A 48 -37.84 13.51 60.54
CA SER A 48 -37.76 12.95 59.18
C SER A 48 -37.13 13.93 58.22
N MET A 49 -37.34 15.25 58.36
CA MET A 49 -36.75 16.29 57.54
C MET A 49 -35.21 16.38 57.72
N VAL A 50 -34.72 16.11 58.91
CA VAL A 50 -33.28 16.06 59.21
C VAL A 50 -32.65 14.75 58.74
N ILE A 51 -33.36 13.63 58.87
CA ILE A 51 -32.81 12.30 58.44
C ILE A 51 -32.87 12.10 56.93
N TYR A 52 -33.85 12.67 56.23
CA TYR A 52 -34.00 12.52 54.81
C TYR A 52 -32.75 12.89 53.98
N PRO A 53 -32.07 14.03 54.21
CA PRO A 53 -30.85 14.34 53.44
C PRO A 53 -29.71 13.36 53.73
N PHE A 54 -29.62 12.80 54.92
CA PHE A 54 -28.61 11.78 55.26
C PHE A 54 -28.91 10.43 54.59
N GLN A 55 -30.20 10.03 54.49
CA GLN A 55 -30.57 8.82 53.76
C GLN A 55 -30.30 8.97 52.26
N ARG A 56 -30.56 10.14 51.66
CA ARG A 56 -30.29 10.44 50.29
C ARG A 56 -28.79 10.50 50.01
N ALA A 57 -27.99 11.07 50.91
CA ALA A 57 -26.55 11.09 50.81
C ALA A 57 -25.91 9.70 50.97
N ALA A 58 -26.49 8.82 51.75
CA ALA A 58 -26.03 7.44 51.91
C ALA A 58 -26.33 6.55 50.69
N MET A 59 -27.39 6.87 49.92
CA MET A 59 -27.70 6.16 48.63
C MET A 59 -27.02 6.75 47.41
N ALA A 60 -26.54 8.01 47.50
CA ALA A 60 -25.85 8.68 46.39
C ALA A 60 -24.62 7.89 45.83
N PRO A 61 -23.79 7.24 46.63
CA PRO A 61 -22.65 6.46 46.08
C PRO A 61 -23.11 5.27 45.24
N ALA A 62 -24.25 4.66 45.51
CA ALA A 62 -24.77 3.54 44.74
C ALA A 62 -25.30 3.95 43.35
N GLU A 63 -25.92 5.12 43.26
CA GLU A 63 -26.38 5.69 41.97
C GLU A 63 -25.20 6.19 41.13
N ILE A 64 -24.19 6.78 41.75
CA ILE A 64 -23.01 7.28 41.05
C ILE A 64 -22.18 6.11 40.48
N THR A 65 -22.02 5.01 41.16
CA THR A 65 -21.31 3.83 40.64
C THR A 65 -22.01 3.21 39.45
N GLN A 66 -23.33 3.16 39.41
CA GLN A 66 -24.09 2.66 38.26
C GLN A 66 -23.99 3.59 37.05
N TYR A 67 -23.98 4.91 37.25
CA TYR A 67 -23.76 5.87 36.17
C TYR A 67 -22.33 5.80 35.61
N VAL A 68 -21.32 5.66 36.45
CA VAL A 68 -19.93 5.52 36.05
C VAL A 68 -19.70 4.19 35.29
N ASP A 69 -20.23 3.08 35.79
CA ASP A 69 -20.15 1.78 35.12
C ASP A 69 -20.84 1.79 33.74
N THR A 70 -22.02 2.38 33.65
CA THR A 70 -22.73 2.48 32.36
C THR A 70 -21.97 3.36 31.38
N TRP A 71 -21.39 4.47 31.85
CA TRP A 71 -20.61 5.38 31.02
C TRP A 71 -19.26 4.77 30.55
N MET A 72 -18.56 4.08 31.47
CA MET A 72 -17.32 3.38 31.15
C MET A 72 -17.54 2.22 30.15
N ASN A 73 -18.59 1.43 30.37
CA ASN A 73 -18.94 0.32 29.48
C ASN A 73 -19.41 0.81 28.10
N ALA A 74 -20.21 1.90 28.04
CA ALA A 74 -20.60 2.51 26.78
C ALA A 74 -19.42 3.07 26.00
N THR A 75 -18.46 3.70 26.70
CA THR A 75 -17.25 4.24 26.06
C THR A 75 -16.33 3.13 25.55
N ALA A 76 -16.14 2.06 26.34
CA ALA A 76 -15.36 0.90 25.94
C ALA A 76 -15.97 0.17 24.74
N LEU A 77 -17.31 0.04 24.70
CA LEU A 77 -18.03 -0.57 23.58
C LEU A 77 -17.85 0.25 22.29
N VAL A 78 -18.01 1.57 22.37
CA VAL A 78 -17.81 2.47 21.22
C VAL A 78 -16.37 2.42 20.71
N HIS A 79 -15.37 2.34 21.61
CA HIS A 79 -13.97 2.20 21.20
C HIS A 79 -13.71 0.85 20.52
N SER A 80 -14.20 -0.25 21.06
CA SER A 80 -14.04 -1.58 20.44
C SER A 80 -14.74 -1.70 19.10
N GLU A 81 -15.93 -1.12 18.97
CA GLU A 81 -16.67 -1.07 17.70
C GLU A 81 -15.94 -0.22 16.66
N LYS A 82 -15.39 0.93 17.06
CA LYS A 82 -14.58 1.79 16.21
C LYS A 82 -13.31 1.09 15.70
N GLU A 83 -12.60 0.36 16.58
CA GLU A 83 -11.45 -0.44 16.21
C GLU A 83 -11.82 -1.61 15.29
N ALA A 84 -12.94 -2.26 15.52
CA ALA A 84 -13.45 -3.33 14.66
C ALA A 84 -13.77 -2.79 13.25
N LEU A 85 -14.47 -1.65 13.17
CA LEU A 85 -14.77 -0.96 11.91
C LEU A 85 -13.50 -0.50 11.18
N GLN A 86 -12.49 -0.01 11.92
CA GLN A 86 -11.21 0.36 11.31
C GLN A 86 -10.49 -0.86 10.74
N ARG A 87 -10.43 -1.97 11.48
CA ARG A 87 -9.85 -3.22 10.98
C ARG A 87 -10.57 -3.73 9.73
N GLN A 88 -11.90 -3.72 9.75
CA GLN A 88 -12.70 -4.11 8.61
C GLN A 88 -12.47 -3.21 7.38
N ARG A 89 -12.32 -1.89 7.58
CA ARG A 89 -11.97 -0.95 6.49
C ARG A 89 -10.60 -1.24 5.90
N ILE A 90 -9.60 -1.52 6.73
CA ILE A 90 -8.25 -1.88 6.28
C ILE A 90 -8.30 -3.18 5.47
N GLU A 91 -8.99 -4.19 5.97
CA GLU A 91 -9.15 -5.48 5.28
C GLU A 91 -9.86 -5.32 3.93
N LEU A 92 -10.96 -4.57 3.88
CA LEU A 92 -11.65 -4.25 2.64
C LEU A 92 -10.77 -3.47 1.65
N ALA A 93 -9.98 -2.51 2.15
CA ALA A 93 -9.04 -1.77 1.31
C ALA A 93 -7.95 -2.70 0.73
N GLN A 94 -7.41 -3.62 1.53
CA GLN A 94 -6.44 -4.61 1.06
C GLN A 94 -7.03 -5.54 0.00
N VAL A 95 -8.23 -6.08 0.24
CA VAL A 95 -8.94 -6.94 -0.72
C VAL A 95 -9.21 -6.19 -2.01
N SER A 96 -9.69 -4.94 -1.92
CA SER A 96 -9.95 -4.09 -3.09
C SER A 96 -8.68 -3.81 -3.88
N THR A 97 -7.57 -3.48 -3.22
CA THR A 97 -6.28 -3.24 -3.88
C THR A 97 -5.77 -4.51 -4.56
N HIS A 98 -5.86 -5.65 -3.89
CA HIS A 98 -5.44 -6.93 -4.47
C HIS A 98 -6.30 -7.34 -5.68
N ALA A 99 -7.62 -7.13 -5.60
CA ALA A 99 -8.52 -7.37 -6.74
C ALA A 99 -8.19 -6.46 -7.93
N ALA A 100 -7.87 -5.18 -7.68
CA ALA A 100 -7.45 -4.24 -8.73
C ALA A 100 -6.12 -4.67 -9.37
N GLN A 101 -5.14 -5.14 -8.58
CA GLN A 101 -3.88 -5.66 -9.11
C GLN A 101 -4.09 -6.88 -10.00
N LEU A 102 -4.87 -7.87 -9.54
CA LEU A 102 -5.18 -9.07 -10.34
C LEU A 102 -5.94 -8.73 -11.63
N ALA A 103 -6.86 -7.77 -11.59
CA ALA A 103 -7.56 -7.31 -12.78
C ALA A 103 -6.60 -6.66 -13.78
N ALA A 104 -5.69 -5.80 -13.32
CA ALA A 104 -4.68 -5.16 -14.17
C ALA A 104 -3.71 -6.20 -14.78
N GLU A 105 -3.27 -7.17 -13.99
CA GLU A 105 -2.41 -8.26 -14.47
C GLU A 105 -3.14 -9.15 -15.50
N ASN A 106 -4.40 -9.49 -15.27
CA ASN A 106 -5.20 -10.25 -16.23
C ASN A 106 -5.37 -9.51 -17.55
N GLU A 107 -5.63 -8.20 -17.48
CA GLU A 107 -5.72 -7.34 -18.64
C GLU A 107 -4.39 -7.28 -19.42
N GLN A 108 -3.27 -7.12 -18.73
CA GLN A 108 -1.94 -7.17 -19.34
C GLN A 108 -1.68 -8.50 -20.04
N LEU A 109 -1.95 -9.62 -19.36
CA LEU A 109 -1.74 -10.95 -19.93
C LEU A 109 -2.58 -11.18 -21.18
N ARG A 110 -3.83 -10.68 -21.22
CA ARG A 110 -4.68 -10.73 -22.40
C ARG A 110 -4.09 -9.93 -23.56
N ARG A 111 -3.58 -8.71 -23.29
CA ARG A 111 -2.93 -7.89 -24.31
C ARG A 111 -1.66 -8.56 -24.85
N LEU A 112 -0.83 -9.14 -23.98
CA LEU A 112 0.36 -9.91 -24.40
C LEU A 112 -0.01 -11.11 -25.28
N LEU A 113 -1.08 -11.83 -24.98
CA LEU A 113 -1.57 -12.92 -25.81
C LEU A 113 -2.00 -12.42 -27.20
N GLN A 114 -2.68 -11.29 -27.28
CA GLN A 114 -3.03 -10.67 -28.56
C GLN A 114 -1.79 -10.32 -29.38
N VAL A 115 -0.76 -9.76 -28.73
CA VAL A 115 0.53 -9.49 -29.39
C VAL A 115 1.18 -10.79 -29.87
N ALA A 116 1.19 -11.85 -29.07
CA ALA A 116 1.73 -13.14 -29.45
C ALA A 116 1.03 -13.72 -30.69
N ASP A 117 -0.28 -13.51 -30.84
CA ASP A 117 -1.06 -13.95 -31.99
C ASP A 117 -0.78 -13.12 -33.26
N THR A 118 -0.32 -11.88 -33.12
CA THR A 118 -0.02 -10.98 -34.27
C THR A 118 1.41 -11.13 -34.78
N VAL A 119 2.33 -11.62 -33.94
CA VAL A 119 3.72 -11.84 -34.32
C VAL A 119 3.87 -13.18 -35.03
N THR A 120 4.54 -13.15 -36.20
CA THR A 120 4.73 -14.36 -37.05
C THR A 120 5.70 -15.37 -36.41
N GLN A 121 6.62 -14.92 -35.55
CA GLN A 121 7.63 -15.75 -34.89
C GLN A 121 7.06 -16.42 -33.64
N PRO A 122 7.45 -17.67 -33.33
CA PRO A 122 7.14 -18.28 -32.07
C PRO A 122 7.63 -17.43 -30.91
N ALA A 123 6.86 -17.34 -29.84
CA ALA A 123 7.21 -16.53 -28.68
C ALA A 123 7.09 -17.35 -27.38
N VAL A 124 7.95 -17.05 -26.43
CA VAL A 124 7.91 -17.62 -25.07
C VAL A 124 7.59 -16.52 -24.07
N ALA A 125 6.46 -16.68 -23.35
CA ALA A 125 6.14 -15.78 -22.25
C ALA A 125 7.12 -15.98 -21.08
N VAL A 126 7.66 -14.90 -20.57
CA VAL A 126 8.62 -14.87 -19.44
C VAL A 126 8.15 -13.89 -18.38
N GLU A 127 8.57 -14.14 -17.15
CA GLU A 127 8.31 -13.25 -16.02
C GLU A 127 9.62 -12.71 -15.46
N VAL A 128 9.64 -11.45 -15.05
CA VAL A 128 10.80 -10.85 -14.37
C VAL A 128 11.03 -11.56 -13.05
N PHE A 129 12.20 -12.16 -12.91
CA PHE A 129 12.66 -12.79 -11.70
C PHE A 129 13.25 -11.76 -10.73
N TYR A 130 14.12 -10.90 -11.23
CA TYR A 130 14.66 -9.73 -10.53
C TYR A 130 15.27 -8.72 -11.50
N GLU A 131 15.45 -7.51 -11.04
CA GLU A 131 16.18 -6.44 -11.69
C GLU A 131 17.51 -6.25 -10.95
N PRO A 132 18.68 -6.43 -11.61
CA PRO A 132 19.98 -6.19 -10.99
C PRO A 132 20.12 -4.72 -10.59
N PRO A 133 20.52 -4.39 -9.36
CA PRO A 133 20.71 -3.02 -8.91
C PRO A 133 21.98 -2.41 -9.53
N ASN A 134 21.89 -1.96 -10.79
CA ASN A 134 22.98 -1.29 -11.49
C ASN A 134 22.45 -0.07 -12.24
N ALA A 135 22.84 1.12 -11.79
CA ALA A 135 22.40 2.38 -12.38
C ALA A 135 22.92 2.60 -13.82
N PHE A 136 23.98 1.90 -14.22
CA PHE A 136 24.63 2.06 -15.53
C PHE A 136 24.20 1.03 -16.58
N ASN A 137 23.76 -0.15 -16.16
CA ASN A 137 23.33 -1.22 -17.07
C ASN A 137 21.88 -1.56 -16.78
N ARG A 138 20.98 -1.14 -17.65
CA ARG A 138 19.53 -1.39 -17.52
C ARG A 138 19.22 -2.79 -18.01
N ARG A 139 19.01 -3.71 -17.08
CA ARG A 139 18.80 -5.13 -17.38
C ARG A 139 17.66 -5.72 -16.57
N LEU A 140 17.01 -6.69 -17.18
CA LEU A 140 16.01 -7.54 -16.54
C LEU A 140 16.48 -8.99 -16.57
N VAL A 141 16.23 -9.73 -15.49
CA VAL A 141 16.48 -11.17 -15.45
C VAL A 141 15.13 -11.88 -15.39
N PHE A 142 14.93 -12.82 -16.30
CA PHE A 142 13.71 -13.60 -16.47
C PHE A 142 13.83 -15.00 -15.90
N ASN A 143 12.70 -15.61 -15.54
CA ASN A 143 12.58 -16.94 -14.94
C ASN A 143 12.66 -18.11 -15.94
N LYS A 144 13.06 -17.86 -17.19
CA LYS A 144 13.22 -18.87 -18.24
C LYS A 144 14.56 -18.71 -18.95
N GLY A 145 15.13 -19.81 -19.42
CA GLY A 145 16.45 -19.85 -20.06
C GLY A 145 16.52 -20.84 -21.21
N THR A 146 17.71 -21.43 -21.48
CA THR A 146 17.97 -22.31 -22.62
C THR A 146 17.05 -23.53 -22.66
N LYS A 147 16.61 -24.05 -21.51
CA LYS A 147 15.63 -25.16 -21.46
C LYS A 147 14.27 -24.80 -22.05
N HIS A 148 13.99 -23.52 -22.24
CA HIS A 148 12.76 -23.00 -22.83
C HIS A 148 12.97 -22.48 -24.25
N GLY A 149 14.13 -22.76 -24.86
CA GLY A 149 14.48 -22.33 -26.21
C GLY A 149 14.98 -20.88 -26.32
N ILE A 150 15.30 -20.25 -25.19
CA ILE A 150 15.82 -18.88 -25.18
C ILE A 150 17.34 -18.91 -25.43
N HIS A 151 17.80 -18.07 -26.36
CA HIS A 151 19.20 -17.89 -26.69
C HIS A 151 19.59 -16.41 -26.67
N PRO A 152 20.89 -16.09 -26.52
CA PRO A 152 21.37 -14.72 -26.66
C PRO A 152 20.99 -14.16 -28.03
N GLY A 153 20.78 -12.85 -28.12
CA GLY A 153 20.36 -12.18 -29.35
C GLY A 153 18.83 -12.07 -29.53
N MET A 154 18.05 -12.90 -28.88
CA MET A 154 16.59 -12.89 -29.04
C MET A 154 15.95 -11.60 -28.51
N PRO A 155 15.00 -11.01 -29.26
CA PRO A 155 14.26 -9.82 -28.84
C PRO A 155 13.30 -10.12 -27.68
N VAL A 156 13.17 -9.15 -26.79
CA VAL A 156 12.13 -9.11 -25.73
C VAL A 156 11.16 -8.01 -26.06
N ILE A 157 9.88 -8.32 -26.04
CA ILE A 157 8.78 -7.38 -26.35
C ILE A 157 7.73 -7.36 -25.25
N ASP A 158 7.02 -6.25 -25.16
CA ASP A 158 5.76 -6.09 -24.42
C ASP A 158 4.62 -5.69 -25.36
N GLU A 159 3.50 -5.24 -24.82
CA GLU A 159 2.36 -4.77 -25.61
C GLU A 159 2.63 -3.46 -26.37
N GLY A 160 3.58 -2.65 -25.93
CA GLY A 160 3.96 -1.37 -26.54
C GLY A 160 5.05 -1.53 -27.61
N GLY A 161 5.82 -2.63 -27.58
CA GLY A 161 6.88 -2.85 -28.55
C GLY A 161 8.14 -3.49 -28.00
N VAL A 162 9.29 -3.13 -28.55
CA VAL A 162 10.59 -3.70 -28.18
C VAL A 162 11.03 -3.18 -26.80
N VAL A 163 11.27 -4.11 -25.88
CA VAL A 163 11.76 -3.86 -24.52
C VAL A 163 13.30 -3.94 -24.46
N GLY A 164 13.87 -4.91 -25.18
CA GLY A 164 15.29 -5.17 -25.12
C GLY A 164 15.72 -6.40 -25.92
N GLN A 165 16.92 -6.85 -25.63
CA GLN A 165 17.53 -8.02 -26.25
C GLN A 165 18.17 -8.92 -25.18
N VAL A 166 18.00 -10.23 -25.31
CA VAL A 166 18.66 -11.21 -24.46
C VAL A 166 20.18 -11.17 -24.71
N VAL A 167 20.93 -10.92 -23.62
CA VAL A 167 22.41 -10.81 -23.70
C VAL A 167 23.13 -11.99 -23.06
N ARG A 168 22.49 -12.64 -22.08
CA ARG A 168 23.06 -13.80 -21.40
C ARG A 168 21.98 -14.78 -21.00
N VAL A 169 22.26 -16.06 -21.12
CA VAL A 169 21.30 -17.11 -20.79
C VAL A 169 21.96 -18.20 -19.96
N THR A 170 21.24 -18.70 -18.98
CA THR A 170 21.56 -19.92 -18.23
C THR A 170 20.51 -21.01 -18.53
N ALA A 171 20.61 -22.15 -17.89
CA ALA A 171 19.62 -23.22 -18.09
C ALA A 171 18.17 -22.78 -17.75
N TYR A 172 18.01 -21.94 -16.74
CA TYR A 172 16.68 -21.57 -16.20
C TYR A 172 16.42 -20.06 -16.19
N THR A 173 17.40 -19.22 -16.47
CA THR A 173 17.24 -17.77 -16.47
C THR A 173 17.83 -17.16 -17.74
N ALA A 174 17.26 -16.03 -18.15
CA ALA A 174 17.80 -15.20 -19.22
C ALA A 174 17.92 -13.76 -18.74
N GLU A 175 19.02 -13.09 -19.07
CA GLU A 175 19.26 -11.68 -18.82
C GLU A 175 19.11 -10.92 -20.12
N ALA A 176 18.24 -9.90 -20.14
CA ALA A 176 18.06 -9.01 -21.25
C ALA A 176 18.56 -7.60 -20.92
N ALA A 177 19.23 -6.96 -21.86
CA ALA A 177 19.53 -5.54 -21.82
C ALA A 177 18.34 -4.77 -22.42
N LEU A 178 17.93 -3.71 -21.75
CA LEU A 178 16.83 -2.85 -22.22
C LEU A 178 17.30 -2.00 -23.40
N ILE A 179 16.37 -1.56 -24.26
CA ILE A 179 16.68 -0.67 -25.39
C ILE A 179 17.25 0.67 -24.94
N THR A 180 17.10 1.02 -23.69
CA THR A 180 17.63 2.22 -23.05
C THR A 180 19.03 2.03 -22.46
N ASP A 181 19.61 0.81 -22.54
CA ASP A 181 21.00 0.54 -22.18
C ASP A 181 21.92 1.09 -23.28
N ASP A 182 23.00 1.79 -22.91
CA ASP A 182 23.94 2.43 -23.84
C ASP A 182 24.66 1.46 -24.77
N LYS A 183 24.70 0.17 -24.43
CA LYS A 183 25.33 -0.90 -25.19
C LYS A 183 24.40 -1.58 -26.20
N VAL A 184 23.11 -1.24 -26.15
CA VAL A 184 22.13 -1.80 -27.08
C VAL A 184 21.99 -0.89 -28.30
N SER A 185 22.04 -1.48 -29.49
CA SER A 185 21.76 -0.79 -30.74
C SER A 185 20.72 -1.60 -31.53
N ILE A 186 19.72 -0.90 -32.05
CA ILE A 186 18.61 -1.51 -32.79
C ILE A 186 18.50 -0.84 -34.16
N PRO A 187 18.59 -1.61 -35.26
CA PRO A 187 18.29 -1.10 -36.58
C PRO A 187 16.78 -0.78 -36.68
N VAL A 188 16.46 0.48 -36.88
CA VAL A 188 15.08 0.98 -36.97
C VAL A 188 14.82 1.63 -38.31
N GLN A 189 13.54 1.80 -38.62
CA GLN A 189 13.08 2.64 -39.71
C GLN A 189 11.92 3.52 -39.27
N VAL A 190 11.82 4.67 -39.87
CA VAL A 190 10.70 5.59 -39.67
C VAL A 190 9.47 5.02 -40.37
N LEU A 191 8.38 4.81 -39.65
CA LEU A 191 7.14 4.22 -40.19
C LEU A 191 6.57 5.04 -41.36
N ARG A 192 6.69 6.38 -41.30
CA ARG A 192 6.12 7.32 -42.30
C ARG A 192 6.77 7.23 -43.67
N ASN A 193 8.09 7.13 -43.76
CA ASN A 193 8.85 7.25 -45.03
C ASN A 193 9.86 6.13 -45.28
N GLY A 194 9.98 5.14 -44.33
CA GLY A 194 10.91 4.03 -44.48
C GLY A 194 12.39 4.39 -44.28
N LEU A 195 12.69 5.61 -43.83
CA LEU A 195 14.06 6.05 -43.54
C LEU A 195 14.70 5.14 -42.49
N ARG A 196 15.86 4.57 -42.82
CA ARG A 196 16.57 3.63 -41.94
C ARG A 196 17.59 4.35 -41.05
N LEU A 197 17.57 4.01 -39.79
CA LEU A 197 18.41 4.60 -38.76
C LEU A 197 18.88 3.50 -37.80
N VAL A 198 19.84 3.84 -36.92
CA VAL A 198 20.20 2.99 -35.78
C VAL A 198 19.83 3.75 -34.51
N ALA A 199 19.02 3.12 -33.69
CA ALA A 199 18.68 3.61 -32.36
C ALA A 199 19.63 3.01 -31.34
N PHE A 200 20.11 3.84 -30.43
CA PHE A 200 20.98 3.48 -29.29
C PHE A 200 20.30 3.83 -27.98
N GLY A 201 20.66 3.15 -26.90
CA GLY A 201 20.30 3.61 -25.56
C GLY A 201 20.85 5.02 -25.30
N GLY A 202 20.00 5.89 -24.79
CA GLY A 202 20.36 7.29 -24.55
C GLY A 202 21.17 7.48 -23.27
N HIS A 203 21.97 8.56 -23.25
CA HIS A 203 22.68 8.99 -22.04
C HIS A 203 21.72 9.45 -20.94
N SER A 204 20.56 9.94 -21.30
CA SER A 204 19.49 10.31 -20.40
C SER A 204 18.64 9.09 -20.05
N ALA A 205 18.36 8.91 -18.75
CA ALA A 205 17.58 7.77 -18.27
C ALA A 205 16.24 7.62 -19.03
N ALA A 206 15.97 6.39 -19.48
CA ALA A 206 14.73 5.98 -20.13
C ALA A 206 14.45 6.52 -21.55
N LYS A 207 15.45 7.04 -22.27
CA LYS A 207 15.29 7.48 -23.66
C LYS A 207 16.21 6.70 -24.59
N ILE A 208 15.90 6.74 -25.90
CA ILE A 208 16.78 6.24 -26.94
C ILE A 208 17.22 7.41 -27.82
N GLU A 209 18.31 7.23 -28.54
CA GLU A 209 18.90 8.24 -29.40
C GLU A 209 19.20 7.66 -30.77
N ALA A 210 18.80 8.35 -31.82
CA ALA A 210 19.34 8.11 -33.16
C ALA A 210 20.42 9.15 -33.43
N ARG A 211 21.66 8.70 -33.60
CA ARG A 211 22.86 9.55 -33.69
C ARG A 211 23.36 9.66 -35.11
N TYR A 212 24.23 10.67 -35.38
CA TYR A 212 24.91 10.89 -36.64
C TYR A 212 23.96 11.17 -37.82
N LEU A 213 22.85 11.86 -37.55
CA LEU A 213 21.90 12.24 -38.56
C LEU A 213 22.43 13.44 -39.35
N THR A 214 22.38 13.39 -40.69
CA THR A 214 22.70 14.56 -41.52
C THR A 214 21.54 15.56 -41.48
N ASN A 215 21.82 16.84 -41.75
CA ASN A 215 20.80 17.89 -41.66
C ASN A 215 19.70 17.76 -42.74
N GLU A 216 19.90 16.91 -43.76
CA GLU A 216 18.95 16.67 -44.84
C GLU A 216 17.97 15.51 -44.57
N VAL A 217 18.07 14.87 -43.44
CA VAL A 217 17.27 13.70 -43.07
C VAL A 217 15.81 14.10 -42.84
N ASP A 218 14.88 13.49 -43.60
CA ASP A 218 13.43 13.70 -43.37
C ASP A 218 12.92 12.91 -42.14
N LEU A 219 13.29 13.39 -40.96
CA LEU A 219 12.82 12.93 -39.66
C LEU A 219 12.12 14.06 -38.95
N LYS A 220 10.99 13.80 -38.33
CA LYS A 220 10.15 14.80 -37.64
C LYS A 220 9.81 14.34 -36.24
N VAL A 221 9.59 15.31 -35.35
CA VAL A 221 9.02 15.06 -34.04
C VAL A 221 7.62 14.45 -34.21
N GLY A 222 7.32 13.39 -33.47
CA GLY A 222 6.11 12.57 -33.60
C GLY A 222 6.23 11.40 -34.57
N ASP A 223 7.36 11.26 -35.29
CA ASP A 223 7.59 10.07 -36.11
C ASP A 223 7.76 8.82 -35.25
N THR A 224 7.09 7.74 -35.63
CA THR A 224 7.23 6.44 -34.97
C THR A 224 8.39 5.66 -35.57
N LEU A 225 9.30 5.18 -34.76
CA LEU A 225 10.38 4.28 -35.12
C LEU A 225 9.94 2.83 -34.89
N ILE A 226 10.10 2.01 -35.92
CA ILE A 226 9.86 0.57 -35.88
C ILE A 226 11.13 -0.19 -36.25
N THR A 227 11.25 -1.46 -35.86
CA THR A 227 12.37 -2.30 -36.28
C THR A 227 12.43 -2.46 -37.78
N SER A 228 13.62 -2.38 -38.38
CA SER A 228 13.80 -2.48 -39.82
C SER A 228 13.91 -3.92 -40.35
N GLY A 229 14.12 -4.91 -39.49
CA GLY A 229 14.38 -6.30 -39.88
C GLY A 229 15.82 -6.57 -40.34
N ILE A 230 16.64 -5.53 -40.46
CA ILE A 230 18.04 -5.68 -40.91
C ILE A 230 18.87 -6.39 -39.83
N GLY A 231 19.72 -7.32 -40.21
CA GLY A 231 20.54 -8.13 -39.34
C GLY A 231 19.83 -9.36 -38.75
N GLY A 232 18.52 -9.56 -39.04
CA GLY A 232 17.79 -10.78 -38.69
C GLY A 232 17.48 -10.99 -37.20
N LEU A 233 18.06 -10.20 -36.30
CA LEU A 233 17.85 -10.34 -34.86
C LEU A 233 16.47 -9.81 -34.42
N PHE A 234 16.03 -8.68 -34.98
CA PHE A 234 14.74 -8.09 -34.72
C PHE A 234 13.81 -8.28 -35.92
N PRO A 235 12.67 -8.96 -35.80
CA PRO A 235 11.66 -8.98 -36.88
C PRO A 235 11.28 -7.55 -37.26
N ALA A 236 11.00 -7.34 -38.57
CA ALA A 236 10.62 -6.03 -39.06
C ALA A 236 9.23 -5.62 -38.53
N GLY A 237 9.03 -4.33 -38.29
CA GLY A 237 7.71 -3.76 -37.97
C GLY A 237 7.35 -3.69 -36.50
N LEU A 238 8.23 -4.11 -35.58
CA LEU A 238 7.96 -3.97 -34.15
C LEU A 238 8.12 -2.50 -33.69
N PRO A 239 7.16 -1.92 -32.98
CA PRO A 239 7.30 -0.57 -32.45
C PRO A 239 8.50 -0.45 -31.50
N VAL A 240 9.22 0.67 -31.54
CA VAL A 240 10.40 0.93 -30.72
C VAL A 240 10.23 2.21 -29.91
N ALA A 241 10.03 3.34 -30.58
CA ALA A 241 9.91 4.64 -29.94
C ALA A 241 9.18 5.66 -30.81
N GLU A 242 8.78 6.77 -30.20
CA GLU A 242 8.33 7.98 -30.86
C GLU A 242 9.37 9.09 -30.71
N VAL A 243 9.67 9.80 -31.78
CA VAL A 243 10.63 10.90 -31.78
C VAL A 243 10.08 12.08 -31.01
N GLU A 244 10.77 12.49 -29.92
CA GLU A 244 10.37 13.58 -29.04
C GLU A 244 11.07 14.90 -29.38
N SER A 245 12.38 14.85 -29.69
CA SER A 245 13.15 16.02 -30.12
C SER A 245 14.22 15.65 -31.13
N ILE A 246 14.66 16.66 -31.87
CA ILE A 246 15.78 16.56 -32.81
C ILE A 246 16.68 17.75 -32.54
N ASP A 247 17.88 17.48 -32.04
CA ASP A 247 18.85 18.48 -31.64
C ASP A 247 20.03 18.48 -32.60
N PHE A 248 20.27 19.59 -33.28
CA PHE A 248 21.40 19.77 -34.18
C PHE A 248 22.61 20.30 -33.41
N ASP A 249 23.74 19.60 -33.53
CA ASP A 249 25.03 20.08 -32.97
C ASP A 249 25.86 20.77 -34.04
N PRO A 250 25.98 22.10 -33.98
CA PRO A 250 26.79 22.85 -34.97
C PRO A 250 28.28 22.52 -34.95
N ALA A 251 28.79 21.98 -33.82
CA ALA A 251 30.20 21.64 -33.70
C ALA A 251 30.57 20.37 -34.44
N THR A 252 29.68 19.39 -34.46
CA THR A 252 29.87 18.11 -35.17
C THR A 252 29.26 18.09 -36.57
N GLY A 253 28.30 18.97 -36.84
CA GLY A 253 27.55 19.00 -38.12
C GLY A 253 26.47 17.90 -38.21
N PHE A 254 26.21 17.18 -37.12
CA PHE A 254 25.22 16.10 -37.07
C PHE A 254 24.07 16.47 -36.16
N ALA A 255 22.92 15.90 -36.43
CA ALA A 255 21.78 15.94 -35.51
C ALA A 255 21.68 14.63 -34.70
N VAL A 256 21.10 14.74 -33.54
CA VAL A 256 20.71 13.62 -32.64
C VAL A 256 19.22 13.72 -32.43
N ALA A 257 18.49 12.67 -32.80
CA ALA A 257 17.06 12.56 -32.48
C ALA A 257 16.91 11.76 -31.17
N VAL A 258 16.15 12.32 -30.23
CA VAL A 258 15.80 11.67 -28.98
C VAL A 258 14.40 11.12 -29.09
N GLY A 259 14.22 9.85 -28.75
CA GLY A 259 12.94 9.16 -28.79
C GLY A 259 12.52 8.62 -27.42
N GLN A 260 11.22 8.67 -27.18
CA GLN A 260 10.59 8.04 -26.05
C GLN A 260 10.22 6.60 -26.40
N PRO A 261 10.75 5.59 -25.69
CA PRO A 261 10.34 4.20 -25.89
C PRO A 261 8.82 4.02 -25.76
N LEU A 262 8.25 3.16 -26.60
CA LEU A 262 6.83 2.79 -26.55
C LEU A 262 6.59 1.62 -25.59
N SER A 263 7.62 0.86 -25.26
CA SER A 263 7.58 -0.19 -24.23
C SER A 263 7.70 0.37 -22.83
N HIS A 264 7.17 -0.36 -21.85
CA HIS A 264 7.09 0.07 -20.45
C HIS A 264 7.61 -1.01 -19.48
N PRO A 265 8.94 -1.32 -19.51
CA PRO A 265 9.52 -2.40 -18.71
C PRO A 265 9.35 -2.20 -17.19
N GLU A 266 9.25 -0.95 -16.72
CA GLU A 266 9.05 -0.63 -15.31
C GLU A 266 7.62 -0.87 -14.81
N ARG A 267 6.67 -1.03 -15.75
CA ARG A 267 5.25 -1.15 -15.44
C ARG A 267 4.79 -2.61 -15.37
N TYR A 268 5.47 -3.49 -16.10
CA TYR A 268 5.01 -4.87 -16.35
C TYR A 268 5.98 -5.90 -15.78
N ARG A 269 5.45 -7.07 -15.43
CA ARG A 269 6.23 -8.23 -14.98
C ARG A 269 6.35 -9.33 -16.01
N HIS A 270 5.45 -9.35 -17.00
CA HIS A 270 5.37 -10.40 -18.02
C HIS A 270 5.75 -9.83 -19.39
N PHE A 271 6.57 -10.57 -20.11
CA PHE A 271 7.12 -10.20 -21.42
C PHE A 271 7.10 -11.40 -22.35
N LEU A 272 7.30 -11.15 -23.65
CA LEU A 272 7.48 -12.17 -24.65
C LEU A 272 8.92 -12.14 -25.17
N VAL A 273 9.59 -13.29 -25.21
CA VAL A 273 10.84 -13.48 -25.90
C VAL A 273 10.52 -14.12 -27.26
N LEU A 274 10.88 -13.44 -28.34
CA LEU A 274 10.66 -13.96 -29.70
C LEU A 274 11.76 -14.97 -30.03
N LEU A 275 11.37 -16.19 -30.40
CA LEU A 275 12.30 -17.24 -30.80
C LEU A 275 12.69 -17.02 -32.26
N VAL A 276 13.60 -16.09 -32.49
CA VAL A 276 14.20 -15.84 -33.80
C VAL A 276 15.32 -16.87 -33.99
N GLN A 277 15.22 -17.69 -35.04
CA GLN A 277 16.32 -18.55 -35.44
C GLN A 277 17.37 -17.65 -36.11
N GLU A 278 18.59 -17.64 -35.57
CA GLU A 278 19.74 -17.08 -36.24
C GLU A 278 19.87 -17.83 -37.59
N SER A 279 19.73 -17.09 -38.69
CA SER A 279 19.95 -17.69 -40.01
C SER A 279 21.39 -18.09 -40.07
N ALA A 280 21.67 -19.36 -39.85
CA ALA A 280 23.01 -19.96 -39.85
C ALA A 280 23.71 -19.89 -41.24
N SER A 281 23.10 -19.21 -42.20
CA SER A 281 23.61 -19.11 -43.58
C SER A 281 24.71 -18.06 -43.81
N GLN A 282 25.12 -17.29 -42.79
CA GLN A 282 26.16 -16.26 -42.99
C GLN A 282 27.54 -16.64 -42.47
N LEU A 283 27.73 -17.77 -41.78
CA LEU A 283 29.02 -18.23 -41.31
C LEU A 283 29.68 -19.26 -42.23
N GLU A 284 28.93 -19.91 -43.12
CA GLU A 284 29.50 -20.86 -44.10
C GLU A 284 30.16 -20.21 -45.30
N ASP A 285 29.84 -18.95 -45.63
CA ASP A 285 30.42 -18.27 -46.82
C ASP A 285 31.80 -17.63 -46.54
N ILE A 286 32.33 -17.66 -45.33
CA ILE A 286 33.65 -17.08 -44.99
C ILE A 286 34.73 -18.13 -44.86
N GLU A 287 34.41 -19.43 -44.71
CA GLU A 287 35.41 -20.53 -44.64
C GLU A 287 35.69 -21.22 -45.99
N GLY A 288 35.09 -20.78 -47.08
CA GLY A 288 35.18 -21.42 -48.39
C GLY A 288 36.15 -20.79 -49.40
N ASP A 289 36.89 -19.72 -49.09
CA ASP A 289 37.68 -18.99 -50.09
C ASP A 289 39.22 -18.93 -49.75
N ASP A 290 39.73 -19.94 -49.08
CA ASP A 290 41.17 -20.15 -48.89
C ASP A 290 41.58 -21.59 -49.31
N ASP A 291 41.54 -21.85 -50.64
CA ASP A 291 42.31 -22.90 -51.33
C ASP A 291 42.86 -22.43 -52.66
#